data_90501f3312094c1b77e1ac201177684b
#
_entry.id   90501f3312094c1b77e1ac201177684b
#
_cell.length_a   1.000
_cell.length_b   1.000
_cell.length_c   1.000
_cell.angle_alpha   90.00
_cell.angle_beta   90.00
_cell.angle_gamma   90.00
#
_symmetry.space_group_name_H-M   'P 1'
#
loop_
_entity.id
_entity.type
_entity.pdbx_description
1 polymer ?
#
loop_
_entity_poly.entity_id
_entity_poly.type
_entity_poly.pdbx_seq_one_letter_code
_entity_poly.pdbx_strand_id
1 'polypeptide(L)'
;MSMRGLRACALACLIPLAAAAGQDGSAAALTAAQIVEKNAEARGGLEAWRKIDAMVWSGHIETGSPVAPLIPFVFELKRPNKTRFELREDQDKMVRVFDGAAGWKVRTSRGGAPALKPYTPAELASAREAQGIDGLLIDHQAKGIDIALDGIDEVEGRKAYRLVATLRSGSKRHVWVDAETFLELKTDREAHTSGTQPGIVTVFYRNWRAIEGLKMPTTIETHAADGKGGEKMVIDHVSMNPSLSDARFARPNDLGRHHALPGFQSAGPGDGSLPHSMGPSK
;
A
#
# COMPACT_ATOMS: atom_id res chain seq x y z
N MET A 1 -37.84 40.34 -91.71
CA MET A 1 -37.61 38.86 -91.59
C MET A 1 -36.98 38.52 -90.27
N SER A 2 -37.66 37.78 -89.52
CA SER A 2 -37.48 37.51 -88.10
C SER A 2 -36.43 36.44 -87.84
N MET A 3 -35.48 36.68 -86.90
CA MET A 3 -34.71 35.64 -86.31
C MET A 3 -34.80 35.72 -84.77
N ARG A 4 -35.51 34.73 -84.25
CA ARG A 4 -35.74 34.53 -82.82
C ARG A 4 -34.46 33.94 -82.16
N GLY A 5 -33.87 34.66 -81.19
CA GLY A 5 -32.80 34.18 -80.37
C GLY A 5 -33.26 33.36 -79.22
N LEU A 6 -32.72 32.15 -79.10
CA LEU A 6 -32.95 31.16 -78.04
C LEU A 6 -32.14 31.55 -76.82
N ARG A 7 -32.75 31.86 -75.69
CA ARG A 7 -32.07 32.10 -74.41
C ARG A 7 -31.98 30.78 -73.68
N ALA A 8 -30.73 30.26 -73.47
CA ALA A 8 -30.46 29.13 -72.63
C ALA A 8 -30.36 29.61 -71.18
N CYS A 9 -31.24 29.12 -70.32
CA CYS A 9 -31.17 29.29 -68.87
C CYS A 9 -30.18 28.24 -68.33
N ALA A 10 -29.03 28.71 -67.85
CA ALA A 10 -28.11 27.91 -67.05
C ALA A 10 -28.59 27.86 -65.58
N LEU A 11 -29.04 26.72 -65.14
CA LEU A 11 -29.47 26.47 -63.76
C LEU A 11 -28.19 26.12 -62.95
N ALA A 12 -27.70 27.06 -62.16
CA ALA A 12 -26.56 26.84 -61.25
C ALA A 12 -27.05 26.08 -60.01
N CYS A 13 -26.75 24.79 -59.90
CA CYS A 13 -26.93 24.02 -58.66
C CYS A 13 -25.90 24.47 -57.62
N LEU A 14 -26.31 25.26 -56.64
CA LEU A 14 -25.57 25.51 -55.41
C LEU A 14 -25.67 24.27 -54.50
N ILE A 15 -24.58 23.50 -54.38
CA ILE A 15 -24.43 22.43 -53.41
C ILE A 15 -23.97 23.09 -52.10
N PRO A 16 -24.75 22.99 -51.00
CA PRO A 16 -24.24 23.46 -49.71
C PRO A 16 -23.14 22.52 -49.25
N LEU A 17 -21.90 23.02 -49.11
CA LEU A 17 -20.78 22.36 -48.46
C LEU A 17 -21.12 22.33 -46.96
N ALA A 18 -21.65 21.22 -46.46
CA ALA A 18 -21.82 20.96 -45.03
C ALA A 18 -20.44 20.82 -44.43
N ALA A 19 -19.98 21.83 -43.72
CA ALA A 19 -18.79 21.76 -42.86
C ALA A 19 -19.13 20.74 -41.74
N ALA A 20 -18.58 19.55 -41.86
CA ALA A 20 -18.51 18.61 -40.72
C ALA A 20 -17.63 19.25 -39.66
N ALA A 21 -18.27 19.85 -38.65
CA ALA A 21 -17.58 20.23 -37.43
C ALA A 21 -17.09 18.94 -36.82
N GLY A 22 -15.79 18.68 -36.93
CA GLY A 22 -15.12 17.63 -36.21
C GLY A 22 -15.36 17.89 -34.73
N GLN A 23 -16.14 17.03 -34.10
CA GLN A 23 -16.14 16.92 -32.64
C GLN A 23 -14.76 16.38 -32.30
N ASP A 24 -13.85 17.25 -31.97
CA ASP A 24 -12.67 16.90 -31.21
C ASP A 24 -13.19 16.27 -29.91
N GLY A 25 -13.26 14.94 -29.91
CA GLY A 25 -13.57 14.14 -28.74
C GLY A 25 -12.40 14.26 -27.75
N SER A 26 -12.30 15.41 -27.09
CA SER A 26 -11.52 15.52 -25.87
C SER A 26 -12.10 14.48 -24.93
N ALA A 27 -11.45 13.33 -24.78
CA ALA A 27 -11.83 12.33 -23.82
C ALA A 27 -12.03 13.06 -22.48
N ALA A 28 -13.25 13.06 -21.98
CA ALA A 28 -13.58 13.78 -20.75
C ALA A 28 -12.62 13.31 -19.66
N ALA A 29 -11.96 14.26 -19.00
CA ALA A 29 -11.01 13.95 -17.94
C ALA A 29 -11.74 13.11 -16.86
N LEU A 30 -11.08 12.03 -16.40
CA LEU A 30 -11.68 11.16 -15.39
C LEU A 30 -11.94 11.94 -14.10
N THR A 31 -13.07 11.66 -13.47
CA THR A 31 -13.39 12.18 -12.13
C THR A 31 -12.62 11.39 -11.05
N ALA A 32 -12.50 11.95 -9.84
CA ALA A 32 -11.93 11.23 -8.70
C ALA A 32 -12.61 9.88 -8.44
N ALA A 33 -13.94 9.83 -8.52
CA ALA A 33 -14.72 8.60 -8.34
C ALA A 33 -14.36 7.53 -9.38
N GLN A 34 -14.24 7.90 -10.65
CA GLN A 34 -13.85 6.97 -11.71
C GLN A 34 -12.42 6.48 -11.56
N ILE A 35 -11.50 7.33 -11.10
CA ILE A 35 -10.11 6.93 -10.85
C ILE A 35 -10.04 5.92 -9.69
N VAL A 36 -10.79 6.16 -8.62
CA VAL A 36 -10.87 5.24 -7.46
C VAL A 36 -11.52 3.93 -7.83
N GLU A 37 -12.58 3.93 -8.63
CA GLU A 37 -13.23 2.72 -9.15
C GLU A 37 -12.24 1.87 -9.97
N LYS A 38 -11.55 2.51 -10.93
CA LYS A 38 -10.51 1.85 -11.73
C LYS A 38 -9.32 1.34 -10.88
N ASN A 39 -8.95 2.06 -9.82
CA ASN A 39 -7.96 1.58 -8.88
C ASN A 39 -8.43 0.32 -8.16
N ALA A 40 -9.67 0.30 -7.68
CA ALA A 40 -10.25 -0.88 -7.03
C ALA A 40 -10.30 -2.08 -7.99
N GLU A 41 -10.73 -1.88 -9.25
CA GLU A 41 -10.72 -2.91 -10.29
C GLU A 41 -9.30 -3.42 -10.56
N ALA A 42 -8.33 -2.51 -10.76
CA ALA A 42 -6.92 -2.86 -11.00
C ALA A 42 -6.31 -3.66 -9.86
N ARG A 43 -6.82 -3.49 -8.63
CA ARG A 43 -6.38 -4.20 -7.42
C ARG A 43 -7.15 -5.49 -7.13
N GLY A 44 -8.05 -5.92 -8.02
CA GLY A 44 -8.79 -7.19 -7.88
C GLY A 44 -10.26 -7.05 -7.49
N GLY A 45 -10.75 -5.81 -7.40
CA GLY A 45 -12.16 -5.50 -7.16
C GLY A 45 -12.52 -5.26 -5.69
N LEU A 46 -13.43 -4.32 -5.48
CA LEU A 46 -13.85 -3.87 -4.15
C LEU A 46 -14.43 -5.02 -3.30
N GLU A 47 -15.26 -5.87 -3.90
CA GLU A 47 -15.90 -6.99 -3.18
C GLU A 47 -14.90 -8.05 -2.72
N ALA A 48 -13.81 -8.25 -3.45
CA ALA A 48 -12.76 -9.17 -3.03
C ALA A 48 -11.99 -8.59 -1.83
N TRP A 49 -11.70 -7.28 -1.83
CA TRP A 49 -11.07 -6.60 -0.70
C TRP A 49 -11.93 -6.58 0.57
N ARG A 50 -13.26 -6.45 0.43
CA ARG A 50 -14.21 -6.49 1.55
C ARG A 50 -14.24 -7.83 2.29
N LYS A 51 -13.86 -8.92 1.60
CA LYS A 51 -13.79 -10.27 2.20
C LYS A 51 -12.51 -10.49 3.02
N ILE A 52 -11.58 -9.56 3.01
CA ILE A 52 -10.34 -9.68 3.77
C ILE A 52 -10.52 -9.09 5.17
N ASP A 53 -10.57 -9.93 6.17
CA ASP A 53 -10.68 -9.54 7.58
C ASP A 53 -9.32 -9.43 8.26
N ALA A 54 -8.34 -10.22 7.81
CA ALA A 54 -7.00 -10.24 8.37
C ALA A 54 -5.94 -10.53 7.30
N MET A 55 -4.73 -10.05 7.54
CA MET A 55 -3.54 -10.38 6.75
C MET A 55 -2.33 -10.57 7.64
N VAL A 56 -1.41 -11.41 7.21
CA VAL A 56 -0.06 -11.49 7.76
C VAL A 56 0.93 -11.30 6.63
N TRP A 57 1.79 -10.30 6.77
CA TRP A 57 2.92 -10.08 5.88
C TRP A 57 4.20 -10.50 6.59
N SER A 58 5.06 -11.20 5.91
CA SER A 58 6.42 -11.47 6.39
C SER A 58 7.44 -11.14 5.31
N GLY A 59 8.62 -10.74 5.74
CA GLY A 59 9.68 -10.29 4.84
C GLY A 59 10.81 -9.66 5.62
N HIS A 60 11.46 -8.67 5.02
CA HIS A 60 12.60 -7.99 5.63
C HIS A 60 12.60 -6.50 5.33
N ILE A 61 13.22 -5.74 6.24
CA ILE A 61 13.55 -4.32 6.04
C ILE A 61 14.99 -4.25 5.56
N GLU A 62 15.23 -3.61 4.42
CA GLU A 62 16.56 -3.22 3.97
C GLU A 62 16.94 -1.90 4.65
N THR A 63 17.96 -1.94 5.53
CA THR A 63 18.32 -0.77 6.36
C THR A 63 19.42 0.09 5.74
N GLY A 64 20.12 -0.41 4.72
CA GLY A 64 21.34 0.19 4.20
C GLY A 64 22.56 0.10 5.15
N SER A 65 22.41 -0.50 6.33
CA SER A 65 23.48 -0.72 7.29
C SER A 65 24.31 -1.95 6.91
N PRO A 66 25.66 -1.86 6.89
CA PRO A 66 26.51 -3.03 6.63
C PRO A 66 26.49 -4.06 7.77
N VAL A 67 26.11 -3.67 8.98
CA VAL A 67 26.09 -4.55 10.17
C VAL A 67 24.82 -5.37 10.23
N ALA A 68 23.69 -4.77 9.90
CA ALA A 68 22.37 -5.44 9.87
C ALA A 68 21.65 -5.05 8.60
N PRO A 69 22.07 -5.55 7.43
CA PRO A 69 21.55 -5.11 6.14
C PRO A 69 20.06 -5.48 5.93
N LEU A 70 19.64 -6.59 6.53
CA LEU A 70 18.28 -7.11 6.44
C LEU A 70 17.74 -7.41 7.84
N ILE A 71 16.61 -6.81 8.18
CA ILE A 71 15.93 -7.09 9.47
C ILE A 71 14.61 -7.79 9.17
N PRO A 72 14.45 -9.07 9.53
CA PRO A 72 13.20 -9.79 9.36
C PRO A 72 12.04 -9.12 10.09
N PHE A 73 10.87 -9.08 9.45
CA PHE A 73 9.65 -8.60 10.06
C PHE A 73 8.47 -9.56 9.89
N VAL A 74 7.50 -9.41 10.78
CA VAL A 74 6.14 -9.94 10.65
C VAL A 74 5.16 -8.83 10.95
N PHE A 75 4.20 -8.62 10.06
CA PHE A 75 3.16 -7.63 10.21
C PHE A 75 1.79 -8.30 10.15
N GLU A 76 1.10 -8.32 11.27
CA GLU A 76 -0.25 -8.84 11.42
C GLU A 76 -1.23 -7.68 11.41
N LEU A 77 -2.24 -7.80 10.57
CA LEU A 77 -3.26 -6.80 10.31
C LEU A 77 -4.62 -7.46 10.49
N LYS A 78 -5.53 -6.84 11.23
CA LYS A 78 -6.91 -7.33 11.42
C LYS A 78 -7.90 -6.17 11.47
N ARG A 79 -9.02 -6.31 10.77
CA ARG A 79 -10.10 -5.30 10.81
C ARG A 79 -10.71 -5.17 12.22
N PRO A 80 -11.24 -3.98 12.56
CA PRO A 80 -11.29 -2.79 11.72
C PRO A 80 -9.95 -2.07 11.56
N ASN A 81 -9.07 -2.06 12.57
CA ASN A 81 -7.76 -1.41 12.53
C ASN A 81 -6.86 -1.92 13.66
N LYS A 82 -6.67 -3.24 13.76
CA LYS A 82 -5.72 -3.83 14.70
C LYS A 82 -4.44 -4.15 13.98
N THR A 83 -3.30 -3.85 14.60
CA THR A 83 -1.98 -4.12 14.01
C THR A 83 -1.01 -4.67 15.04
N ARG A 84 -0.14 -5.57 14.59
CA ARG A 84 1.01 -6.06 15.34
C ARG A 84 2.19 -6.15 14.40
N PHE A 85 3.17 -5.31 14.61
CA PHE A 85 4.41 -5.27 13.83
C PHE A 85 5.57 -5.75 14.69
N GLU A 86 6.29 -6.75 14.23
CA GLU A 86 7.41 -7.36 14.91
C GLU A 86 8.66 -7.30 14.04
N LEU A 87 9.75 -6.77 14.59
CA LEU A 87 11.10 -6.80 14.02
C LEU A 87 11.99 -7.68 14.87
N ARG A 88 12.87 -8.43 14.22
CA ARG A 88 13.87 -9.28 14.88
C ARG A 88 15.25 -8.98 14.33
N GLU A 89 16.14 -8.54 15.19
CA GLU A 89 17.54 -8.30 14.86
C GLU A 89 18.38 -9.09 15.86
N ASP A 90 19.01 -10.18 15.41
CA ASP A 90 19.73 -11.14 16.25
C ASP A 90 18.90 -11.60 17.47
N GLN A 91 19.28 -11.13 18.66
CA GLN A 91 18.59 -11.41 19.92
C GLN A 91 17.70 -10.25 20.38
N ASP A 92 17.70 -9.16 19.64
CA ASP A 92 16.85 -8.01 19.89
C ASP A 92 15.51 -8.20 19.18
N LYS A 93 14.44 -7.85 19.88
CA LYS A 93 13.09 -7.93 19.35
C LYS A 93 12.37 -6.62 19.64
N MET A 94 11.76 -6.03 18.62
CA MET A 94 10.86 -4.90 18.75
C MET A 94 9.46 -5.32 18.31
N VAL A 95 8.47 -5.05 19.15
CA VAL A 95 7.06 -5.28 18.82
C VAL A 95 6.28 -3.99 19.03
N ARG A 96 5.49 -3.63 18.04
CA ARG A 96 4.50 -2.55 18.11
C ARG A 96 3.13 -3.17 17.96
N VAL A 97 2.24 -2.88 18.90
CA VAL A 97 0.88 -3.43 18.93
C VAL A 97 -0.11 -2.29 19.03
N PHE A 98 -1.19 -2.37 18.26
CA PHE A 98 -2.35 -1.49 18.34
C PHE A 98 -3.63 -2.33 18.29
N ASP A 99 -4.51 -2.17 19.28
CA ASP A 99 -5.73 -2.97 19.42
C ASP A 99 -6.98 -2.32 18.77
N GLY A 100 -6.78 -1.16 18.11
CA GLY A 100 -7.84 -0.32 17.56
C GLY A 100 -8.15 0.91 18.41
N ALA A 101 -7.73 0.93 19.68
CA ALA A 101 -7.95 2.03 20.62
C ALA A 101 -6.65 2.51 21.29
N ALA A 102 -5.85 1.59 21.78
CA ALA A 102 -4.58 1.82 22.48
C ALA A 102 -3.42 1.09 21.80
N GLY A 103 -2.21 1.60 22.03
CA GLY A 103 -1.01 1.00 21.42
C GLY A 103 0.14 0.89 22.39
N TRP A 104 1.00 -0.10 22.15
CA TRP A 104 2.16 -0.42 22.99
C TRP A 104 3.40 -0.75 22.14
N LYS A 105 4.56 -0.42 22.70
CA LYS A 105 5.87 -0.80 22.18
C LYS A 105 6.56 -1.69 23.20
N VAL A 106 7.07 -2.81 22.73
CA VAL A 106 7.91 -3.71 23.53
C VAL A 106 9.27 -3.79 22.86
N ARG A 107 10.31 -3.57 23.60
CA ARG A 107 11.69 -3.84 23.18
C ARG A 107 12.30 -4.85 24.15
N THR A 108 12.82 -5.94 23.60
CA THR A 108 13.57 -6.95 24.33
C THR A 108 14.98 -6.93 23.77
N SER A 109 15.97 -6.76 24.62
CA SER A 109 17.39 -6.81 24.24
C SER A 109 18.07 -7.98 24.95
N ARG A 110 19.15 -8.47 24.37
CA ARG A 110 19.94 -9.57 24.92
C ARG A 110 20.30 -9.33 26.39
N GLY A 111 19.87 -10.23 27.29
CA GLY A 111 20.16 -10.15 28.71
C GLY A 111 19.46 -9.03 29.48
N GLY A 112 18.64 -8.20 28.82
CA GLY A 112 17.87 -7.13 29.42
C GLY A 112 16.42 -7.52 29.72
N ALA A 113 15.81 -6.88 30.73
CA ALA A 113 14.38 -7.01 30.96
C ALA A 113 13.58 -6.36 29.80
N PRO A 114 12.48 -6.98 29.36
CA PRO A 114 11.64 -6.38 28.34
C PRO A 114 11.11 -5.01 28.76
N ALA A 115 11.27 -3.99 27.92
CA ALA A 115 10.74 -2.65 28.14
C ALA A 115 9.41 -2.48 27.43
N LEU A 116 8.33 -2.32 28.18
CA LEU A 116 6.98 -2.01 27.68
C LEU A 116 6.69 -0.53 27.86
N LYS A 117 6.32 0.14 26.76
CA LYS A 117 5.93 1.55 26.76
C LYS A 117 4.62 1.74 25.98
N PRO A 118 3.69 2.56 26.45
CA PRO A 118 2.52 2.93 25.66
C PRO A 118 2.94 3.79 24.45
N TYR A 119 2.07 3.86 23.45
CA TYR A 119 2.22 4.82 22.37
C TYR A 119 2.09 6.25 22.92
N THR A 120 2.88 7.15 22.36
CA THR A 120 2.69 8.58 22.55
C THR A 120 1.39 9.05 21.88
N PRO A 121 0.84 10.23 22.23
CA PRO A 121 -0.34 10.77 21.56
C PRO A 121 -0.19 10.85 20.02
N ALA A 122 0.99 11.24 19.52
CA ALA A 122 1.28 11.31 18.09
C ALA A 122 1.29 9.93 17.42
N GLU A 123 1.93 8.92 18.05
CA GLU A 123 1.92 7.54 17.56
C GLU A 123 0.50 6.95 17.55
N LEU A 124 -0.29 7.28 18.58
CA LEU A 124 -1.67 6.82 18.67
C LEU A 124 -2.55 7.45 17.57
N ALA A 125 -2.39 8.75 17.30
CA ALA A 125 -3.05 9.42 16.19
C ALA A 125 -2.70 8.78 14.86
N SER A 126 -1.40 8.54 14.60
CA SER A 126 -0.93 7.86 13.39
C SER A 126 -1.49 6.44 13.26
N ALA A 127 -1.55 5.68 14.36
CA ALA A 127 -2.08 4.32 14.34
C ALA A 127 -3.58 4.28 14.04
N ARG A 128 -4.36 5.23 14.55
CA ARG A 128 -5.79 5.36 14.27
C ARG A 128 -6.08 5.67 12.81
N GLU A 129 -5.22 6.43 12.16
CA GLU A 129 -5.34 6.82 10.75
C GLU A 129 -4.76 5.79 9.77
N ALA A 130 -4.02 4.79 10.26
CA ALA A 130 -3.43 3.78 9.41
C ALA A 130 -4.50 2.92 8.74
N GLN A 131 -4.38 2.71 7.43
CA GLN A 131 -5.26 1.88 6.61
C GLN A 131 -4.46 0.67 6.09
N GLY A 132 -4.04 -0.19 7.04
CA GLY A 132 -3.01 -1.19 6.80
C GLY A 132 -3.40 -2.30 5.82
N ILE A 133 -4.66 -2.74 5.77
CA ILE A 133 -5.06 -3.87 4.92
C ILE A 133 -5.19 -3.45 3.45
N ASP A 134 -5.93 -2.38 3.18
CA ASP A 134 -6.38 -2.05 1.83
C ASP A 134 -6.04 -0.61 1.37
N GLY A 135 -5.37 0.16 2.22
CA GLY A 135 -4.93 1.52 1.92
C GLY A 135 -6.05 2.56 1.97
N LEU A 136 -5.81 3.71 1.37
CA LEU A 136 -6.72 4.87 1.47
C LEU A 136 -7.90 4.79 0.51
N LEU A 137 -7.70 4.23 -0.69
CA LEU A 137 -8.65 4.33 -1.79
C LEU A 137 -9.71 3.23 -1.77
N ILE A 138 -9.34 1.99 -1.43
CA ILE A 138 -10.28 0.88 -1.35
C ILE A 138 -11.30 1.15 -0.25
N ASP A 139 -12.58 1.06 -0.59
CA ASP A 139 -13.73 1.26 0.31
C ASP A 139 -13.65 2.56 1.13
N HIS A 140 -13.12 3.63 0.51
CA HIS A 140 -12.86 4.90 1.16
C HIS A 140 -14.09 5.52 1.85
N GLN A 141 -15.28 5.37 1.24
CA GLN A 141 -16.52 5.89 1.79
C GLN A 141 -16.89 5.23 3.12
N ALA A 142 -16.77 3.88 3.22
CA ALA A 142 -17.02 3.16 4.47
C ALA A 142 -16.04 3.57 5.58
N LYS A 143 -14.83 3.97 5.21
CA LYS A 143 -13.82 4.51 6.13
C LYS A 143 -14.06 5.97 6.49
N GLY A 144 -14.98 6.66 5.82
CA GLY A 144 -15.24 8.09 5.96
C GLY A 144 -14.07 8.92 5.47
N ILE A 145 -13.47 8.52 4.35
CA ILE A 145 -12.42 9.23 3.65
C ILE A 145 -13.03 9.89 2.42
N ASP A 146 -12.90 11.20 2.30
CA ASP A 146 -13.31 11.93 1.10
C ASP A 146 -12.13 11.99 0.12
N ILE A 147 -12.40 11.72 -1.15
CA ILE A 147 -11.40 11.74 -2.21
C ILE A 147 -11.75 12.81 -3.24
N ALA A 148 -10.80 13.70 -3.50
CA ALA A 148 -10.89 14.71 -4.53
C ALA A 148 -9.73 14.59 -5.53
N LEU A 149 -9.98 14.91 -6.80
CA LEU A 149 -8.91 15.04 -7.80
C LEU A 149 -8.27 16.42 -7.66
N ASP A 150 -6.97 16.43 -7.42
CA ASP A 150 -6.16 17.64 -7.27
C ASP A 150 -5.32 17.98 -8.52
N GLY A 151 -5.34 17.10 -9.51
CA GLY A 151 -4.68 17.33 -10.79
C GLY A 151 -3.99 16.10 -11.36
N ILE A 152 -3.13 16.39 -12.33
CA ILE A 152 -2.26 15.41 -12.97
C ILE A 152 -0.82 15.81 -12.68
N ASP A 153 0.02 14.83 -12.39
CA ASP A 153 1.41 15.01 -12.02
C ASP A 153 2.28 13.98 -12.74
N GLU A 154 3.59 14.09 -12.58
CA GLU A 154 4.55 13.08 -13.03
C GLU A 154 5.28 12.49 -11.83
N VAL A 155 5.36 11.17 -11.77
CA VAL A 155 6.08 10.42 -10.74
C VAL A 155 7.06 9.49 -11.43
N GLU A 156 8.35 9.79 -11.33
CA GLU A 156 9.43 8.97 -11.93
C GLU A 156 9.20 8.73 -13.44
N GLY A 157 8.83 9.78 -14.20
CA GLY A 157 8.56 9.70 -15.64
C GLY A 157 7.20 9.10 -16.01
N ARG A 158 6.35 8.79 -15.05
CA ARG A 158 5.02 8.22 -15.27
C ARG A 158 3.93 9.26 -14.98
N LYS A 159 2.99 9.42 -15.91
CA LYS A 159 1.81 10.26 -15.70
C LYS A 159 0.95 9.67 -14.58
N ALA A 160 0.54 10.51 -13.65
CA ALA A 160 -0.25 10.10 -12.49
C ALA A 160 -1.38 11.09 -12.17
N TYR A 161 -2.53 10.57 -11.76
CA TYR A 161 -3.57 11.37 -11.14
C TYR A 161 -3.18 11.65 -9.69
N ARG A 162 -3.15 12.91 -9.29
CA ARG A 162 -2.95 13.31 -7.90
C ARG A 162 -4.31 13.48 -7.23
N LEU A 163 -4.56 12.62 -6.25
CA LEU A 163 -5.78 12.64 -5.44
C LEU A 163 -5.45 13.18 -4.05
N VAL A 164 -6.39 13.92 -3.45
CA VAL A 164 -6.36 14.29 -2.03
C VAL A 164 -7.36 13.44 -1.28
N ALA A 165 -6.86 12.67 -0.32
CA ALA A 165 -7.66 11.92 0.63
C ALA A 165 -7.77 12.72 1.94
N THR A 166 -8.99 13.14 2.29
CA THR A 166 -9.27 13.80 3.56
C THR A 166 -9.85 12.79 4.53
N LEU A 167 -9.12 12.51 5.61
CA LEU A 167 -9.50 11.54 6.63
C LEU A 167 -10.53 12.14 7.60
N ARG A 168 -11.21 11.30 8.40
CA ARG A 168 -12.17 11.75 9.42
C ARG A 168 -11.59 12.73 10.45
N SER A 169 -10.28 12.65 10.69
CA SER A 169 -9.56 13.58 11.56
C SER A 169 -9.41 14.99 10.97
N GLY A 170 -9.67 15.16 9.67
CA GLY A 170 -9.35 16.34 8.89
C GLY A 170 -7.94 16.31 8.28
N SER A 171 -7.09 15.33 8.64
CA SER A 171 -5.77 15.15 8.03
C SER A 171 -5.90 14.89 6.53
N LYS A 172 -5.02 15.48 5.74
CA LYS A 172 -4.96 15.29 4.30
C LYS A 172 -3.74 14.47 3.91
N ARG A 173 -3.91 13.64 2.89
CA ARG A 173 -2.84 12.85 2.27
C ARG A 173 -3.00 12.90 0.77
N HIS A 174 -1.89 13.05 0.05
CA HIS A 174 -1.94 12.91 -1.39
C HIS A 174 -1.66 11.47 -1.78
N VAL A 175 -2.36 11.01 -2.81
CA VAL A 175 -2.18 9.69 -3.41
C VAL A 175 -1.97 9.89 -4.91
N TRP A 176 -0.87 9.38 -5.44
CA TRP A 176 -0.60 9.40 -6.87
C TRP A 176 -0.95 8.05 -7.47
N VAL A 177 -1.93 8.05 -8.36
CA VAL A 177 -2.42 6.87 -9.07
C VAL A 177 -1.91 6.92 -10.50
N ASP A 178 -1.21 5.92 -10.93
CA ASP A 178 -0.70 5.79 -12.29
C ASP A 178 -1.82 5.86 -13.33
N ALA A 179 -1.63 6.66 -14.36
CA ALA A 179 -2.67 6.94 -15.35
C ALA A 179 -2.94 5.77 -16.31
N GLU A 180 -2.04 4.79 -16.40
CA GLU A 180 -2.17 3.63 -17.28
C GLU A 180 -2.67 2.40 -16.50
N THR A 181 -2.04 2.11 -15.38
CA THR A 181 -2.31 0.88 -14.60
C THR A 181 -3.34 1.07 -13.50
N PHE A 182 -3.66 2.32 -13.13
CA PHE A 182 -4.51 2.70 -11.99
C PHE A 182 -4.02 2.16 -10.63
N LEU A 183 -2.75 1.78 -10.52
CA LEU A 183 -2.14 1.39 -9.25
C LEU A 183 -1.52 2.61 -8.57
N GLU A 184 -1.47 2.62 -7.25
CA GLU A 184 -0.82 3.68 -6.49
C GLU A 184 0.69 3.65 -6.73
N LEU A 185 1.29 4.79 -7.06
CA LEU A 185 2.73 4.97 -7.19
C LEU A 185 3.35 5.41 -5.87
N LYS A 186 2.72 6.38 -5.22
CA LYS A 186 3.16 6.89 -3.92
C LYS A 186 2.02 7.54 -3.14
N THR A 187 2.25 7.69 -1.86
CA THR A 187 1.46 8.57 -0.98
C THR A 187 2.39 9.48 -0.20
N ASP A 188 1.88 10.63 0.22
CA ASP A 188 2.53 11.45 1.23
C ASP A 188 1.68 11.55 2.49
N ARG A 189 2.33 11.93 3.59
CA ARG A 189 1.67 12.29 4.85
C ARG A 189 2.52 13.28 5.61
N GLU A 190 1.88 14.16 6.34
CA GLU A 190 2.59 14.98 7.31
C GLU A 190 3.13 14.10 8.45
N ALA A 191 4.38 14.31 8.83
CA ALA A 191 5.00 13.68 9.98
C ALA A 191 5.36 14.76 11.00
N HIS A 192 4.81 14.66 12.20
CA HIS A 192 5.21 15.47 13.32
C HIS A 192 6.39 14.81 14.01
N THR A 193 7.59 15.29 13.74
CA THR A 193 8.79 14.93 14.50
C THR A 193 8.92 15.86 15.69
N SER A 194 9.20 15.30 16.87
CA SER A 194 9.37 16.07 18.10
C SER A 194 10.44 17.15 17.92
N GLY A 195 10.04 18.42 17.94
CA GLY A 195 10.95 19.58 17.97
C GLY A 195 11.31 20.21 16.63
N THR A 196 10.76 19.75 15.51
CA THR A 196 10.98 20.34 14.18
C THR A 196 9.68 20.70 13.49
N GLN A 197 9.74 21.51 12.44
CA GLN A 197 8.60 21.79 11.56
C GLN A 197 8.01 20.45 11.04
N PRO A 198 6.69 20.38 10.84
CA PRO A 198 6.09 19.21 10.20
C PRO A 198 6.76 18.95 8.86
N GLY A 199 7.25 17.75 8.69
CA GLY A 199 7.84 17.33 7.44
C GLY A 199 6.92 16.38 6.68
N ILE A 200 7.12 16.27 5.37
CA ILE A 200 6.36 15.34 4.54
C ILE A 200 7.13 14.02 4.44
N VAL A 201 6.52 12.93 4.85
CA VAL A 201 7.02 11.57 4.61
C VAL A 201 6.36 11.05 3.35
N THR A 202 7.17 10.59 2.40
CA THR A 202 6.69 10.00 1.14
C THR A 202 6.88 8.49 1.19
N VAL A 203 5.84 7.75 0.79
CA VAL A 203 5.84 6.29 0.72
C VAL A 203 5.59 5.87 -0.72
N PHE A 204 6.54 5.16 -1.32
CA PHE A 204 6.43 4.61 -2.66
C PHE A 204 6.00 3.15 -2.61
N TYR A 205 5.13 2.75 -3.55
CA TYR A 205 4.63 1.39 -3.70
C TYR A 205 5.19 0.78 -4.98
N ARG A 206 5.89 -0.35 -4.84
CA ARG A 206 6.60 -0.98 -5.97
C ARG A 206 6.32 -2.47 -6.04
N ASN A 207 6.70 -3.07 -7.18
CA ASN A 207 6.64 -4.52 -7.39
C ASN A 207 5.25 -5.11 -7.10
N TRP A 208 4.22 -4.50 -7.71
CA TRP A 208 2.85 -4.96 -7.59
C TRP A 208 2.69 -6.39 -8.10
N ARG A 209 2.16 -7.29 -7.26
CA ARG A 209 1.92 -8.69 -7.58
C ARG A 209 0.48 -9.08 -7.27
N ALA A 210 -0.04 -10.04 -8.04
CA ALA A 210 -1.31 -10.69 -7.73
C ALA A 210 -1.06 -11.80 -6.70
N ILE A 211 -1.79 -11.74 -5.58
CA ILE A 211 -1.74 -12.71 -4.49
C ILE A 211 -3.19 -13.08 -4.20
N GLU A 212 -3.57 -14.33 -4.39
CA GLU A 212 -4.94 -14.83 -4.22
C GLU A 212 -6.01 -13.95 -4.91
N GLY A 213 -5.68 -13.42 -6.11
CA GLY A 213 -6.59 -12.59 -6.91
C GLY A 213 -6.57 -11.10 -6.56
N LEU A 214 -5.95 -10.68 -5.47
CA LEU A 214 -5.76 -9.28 -5.11
C LEU A 214 -4.38 -8.79 -5.51
N LYS A 215 -4.28 -7.56 -6.02
CA LYS A 215 -3.01 -6.96 -6.38
C LYS A 215 -2.50 -6.05 -5.27
N MET A 216 -1.29 -6.34 -4.80
CA MET A 216 -0.63 -5.66 -3.68
C MET A 216 0.81 -5.27 -4.04
N PRO A 217 1.34 -4.16 -3.50
CA PRO A 217 2.76 -3.87 -3.59
C PRO A 217 3.54 -4.85 -2.71
N THR A 218 4.64 -5.40 -3.22
CA THR A 218 5.54 -6.26 -2.45
C THR A 218 6.82 -5.53 -2.03
N THR A 219 6.95 -4.25 -2.38
CA THR A 219 8.01 -3.38 -1.89
C THR A 219 7.40 -2.03 -1.52
N ILE A 220 7.68 -1.56 -0.31
CA ILE A 220 7.23 -0.28 0.23
C ILE A 220 8.48 0.50 0.67
N GLU A 221 8.73 1.64 0.03
CA GLU A 221 9.86 2.51 0.33
C GLU A 221 9.36 3.77 1.02
N THR A 222 9.85 4.02 2.22
CA THR A 222 9.50 5.21 3.00
C THR A 222 10.68 6.17 3.03
N HIS A 223 10.46 7.38 2.58
CA HIS A 223 11.45 8.46 2.58
C HIS A 223 11.10 9.50 3.63
N ALA A 224 12.06 9.80 4.48
CA ALA A 224 11.89 10.82 5.50
C ALA A 224 11.84 12.23 4.89
N ALA A 225 11.20 13.16 5.60
CA ALA A 225 11.00 14.54 5.16
C ALA A 225 12.30 15.33 4.92
N ASP A 226 13.38 14.98 5.63
CA ASP A 226 14.69 15.62 5.51
C ASP A 226 15.57 15.02 4.39
N GLY A 227 15.05 14.04 3.66
CA GLY A 227 15.78 13.31 2.62
C GLY A 227 16.93 12.46 3.13
N LYS A 228 17.14 12.42 4.46
CA LYS A 228 18.20 11.65 5.09
C LYS A 228 17.63 10.34 5.63
N GLY A 229 17.84 9.29 4.87
CA GLY A 229 17.40 7.96 5.25
C GLY A 229 16.03 7.61 4.70
N GLY A 230 15.81 6.33 4.62
CA GLY A 230 14.57 5.72 4.19
C GLY A 230 14.58 4.26 4.64
N GLU A 231 13.42 3.68 4.71
CA GLU A 231 13.25 2.26 4.98
C GLU A 231 12.67 1.61 3.74
N LYS A 232 13.23 0.49 3.33
CA LYS A 232 12.68 -0.32 2.26
C LYS A 232 12.19 -1.64 2.85
N MET A 233 10.87 -1.77 2.90
CA MET A 233 10.20 -2.99 3.31
C MET A 233 9.99 -3.88 2.09
N VAL A 234 10.50 -5.11 2.11
CA VAL A 234 10.28 -6.13 1.10
C VAL A 234 9.39 -7.21 1.72
N ILE A 235 8.24 -7.45 1.09
CA ILE A 235 7.23 -8.42 1.52
C ILE A 235 7.46 -9.70 0.71
N ASP A 236 7.95 -10.74 1.37
CA ASP A 236 8.26 -12.02 0.75
C ASP A 236 7.05 -12.93 0.69
N HIS A 237 6.20 -12.86 1.72
CA HIS A 237 5.00 -13.69 1.83
C HIS A 237 3.82 -12.92 2.42
N VAL A 238 2.62 -13.20 1.89
CA VAL A 238 1.34 -12.70 2.39
C VAL A 238 0.39 -13.87 2.62
N SER A 239 -0.23 -13.92 3.79
CA SER A 239 -1.32 -14.84 4.11
C SER A 239 -2.61 -14.04 4.28
N MET A 240 -3.67 -14.42 3.57
CA MET A 240 -4.97 -13.76 3.64
C MET A 240 -5.92 -14.53 4.54
N ASN A 241 -6.67 -13.82 5.35
CA ASN A 241 -7.64 -14.35 6.32
C ASN A 241 -7.08 -15.44 7.25
N PRO A 242 -5.82 -15.34 7.75
CA PRO A 242 -5.34 -16.28 8.76
C PRO A 242 -6.16 -16.13 10.04
N SER A 243 -6.28 -17.21 10.81
CA SER A 243 -6.93 -17.18 12.13
C SER A 243 -6.05 -16.40 13.12
N LEU A 244 -6.41 -15.14 13.38
CA LEU A 244 -5.72 -14.27 14.33
C LEU A 244 -6.60 -14.01 15.55
N SER A 245 -6.17 -14.54 16.73
CA SER A 245 -6.80 -14.24 18.01
C SER A 245 -6.64 -12.76 18.37
N ASP A 246 -7.66 -12.14 18.94
CA ASP A 246 -7.61 -10.75 19.42
C ASP A 246 -6.57 -10.53 20.52
N ALA A 247 -6.23 -11.58 21.28
CA ALA A 247 -5.17 -11.55 22.27
C ALA A 247 -3.79 -11.17 21.69
N ARG A 248 -3.56 -11.41 20.39
CA ARG A 248 -2.32 -11.02 19.72
C ARG A 248 -2.13 -9.49 19.61
N PHE A 249 -3.24 -8.75 19.61
CA PHE A 249 -3.29 -7.31 19.49
C PHE A 249 -3.49 -6.62 20.86
N ALA A 250 -3.72 -7.37 21.93
CA ALA A 250 -3.86 -6.84 23.27
C ALA A 250 -2.52 -6.34 23.84
N ARG A 251 -2.60 -5.60 24.95
CA ARG A 251 -1.41 -5.22 25.71
C ARG A 251 -0.60 -6.47 26.05
N PRO A 252 0.69 -6.52 25.71
CA PRO A 252 1.53 -7.65 26.04
C PRO A 252 1.65 -7.85 27.56
N ASN A 253 1.02 -8.90 28.09
CA ASN A 253 1.03 -9.23 29.51
C ASN A 253 2.17 -10.17 29.88
N ASP A 254 2.71 -10.90 28.89
CA ASP A 254 3.74 -11.92 29.09
C ASP A 254 4.91 -11.67 28.11
N LEU A 255 5.89 -10.94 28.59
CA LEU A 255 7.06 -10.52 27.79
C LEU A 255 8.10 -11.65 27.66
N GLY A 256 7.88 -12.80 28.33
CA GLY A 256 8.83 -13.92 28.38
C GLY A 256 8.44 -15.18 27.59
N ARG A 257 7.19 -15.32 27.13
CA ARG A 257 6.78 -16.52 26.41
C ARG A 257 6.87 -16.33 24.90
N HIS A 258 7.64 -17.16 24.25
CA HIS A 258 7.70 -17.29 22.80
C HIS A 258 6.38 -17.91 22.30
N HIS A 259 5.46 -17.10 21.79
CA HIS A 259 4.37 -17.64 20.99
C HIS A 259 4.95 -18.01 19.61
N ALA A 260 4.99 -19.30 19.31
CA ALA A 260 5.32 -19.80 17.98
C ALA A 260 4.33 -19.20 16.97
N LEU A 261 4.87 -18.63 15.89
CA LEU A 261 4.06 -18.10 14.78
C LEU A 261 3.39 -19.29 14.07
N PRO A 262 2.08 -19.26 13.79
CA PRO A 262 1.47 -20.24 12.92
C PRO A 262 2.10 -20.13 11.53
N GLY A 263 2.75 -21.19 11.06
CA GLY A 263 3.27 -21.29 9.70
C GLY A 263 4.75 -21.02 9.50
N PHE A 264 5.52 -20.61 10.52
CA PHE A 264 6.97 -20.54 10.44
C PHE A 264 7.58 -21.83 10.99
N GLN A 265 7.58 -22.91 10.19
CA GLN A 265 8.53 -24.00 10.40
C GLN A 265 9.87 -23.50 9.88
N SER A 266 10.81 -23.18 10.79
CA SER A 266 12.21 -23.09 10.43
C SER A 266 12.59 -24.43 9.79
N ALA A 267 13.01 -24.40 8.52
CA ALA A 267 13.75 -25.52 7.96
C ALA A 267 15.01 -25.63 8.83
N GLY A 268 14.99 -26.55 9.78
CA GLY A 268 16.18 -26.94 10.52
C GLY A 268 17.25 -27.41 9.53
N PRO A 269 18.54 -27.25 9.84
CA PRO A 269 19.59 -27.82 9.02
C PRO A 269 19.33 -29.31 8.92
N GLY A 270 19.17 -29.78 7.68
CA GLY A 270 18.93 -31.20 7.40
C GLY A 270 19.99 -32.03 8.06
N ASP A 271 19.55 -32.96 8.89
CA ASP A 271 20.36 -34.05 9.41
C ASP A 271 20.88 -34.88 8.21
N GLY A 272 22.12 -34.61 7.85
CA GLY A 272 22.84 -35.30 6.80
C GLY A 272 23.34 -36.65 7.27
N SER A 273 22.47 -37.54 7.71
CA SER A 273 22.82 -38.95 7.91
C SER A 273 22.96 -39.64 6.57
N LEU A 274 24.20 -39.76 6.10
CA LEU A 274 24.60 -40.62 5.00
C LEU A 274 24.30 -42.08 5.36
N PRO A 275 23.71 -42.87 4.45
CA PRO A 275 23.51 -44.29 4.70
C PRO A 275 24.87 -45.01 4.70
N HIS A 276 25.15 -45.70 5.79
CA HIS A 276 26.31 -46.62 5.88
C HIS A 276 26.20 -47.68 4.79
N SER A 277 27.22 -47.71 3.92
CA SER A 277 27.43 -48.80 2.97
C SER A 277 27.74 -50.08 3.73
N MET A 278 26.92 -51.10 3.59
CA MET A 278 27.25 -52.48 3.96
C MET A 278 28.30 -53.00 3.00
N GLY A 279 29.52 -53.23 3.50
CA GLY A 279 30.55 -54.00 2.83
C GLY A 279 30.23 -55.50 2.83
N PRO A 280 30.77 -56.25 1.84
CA PRO A 280 30.39 -57.63 1.70
C PRO A 280 31.11 -58.51 2.73
N SER A 281 30.31 -59.38 3.37
CA SER A 281 30.75 -60.47 4.23
C SER A 281 31.35 -61.58 3.38
N LYS A 282 32.51 -62.04 3.81
CA LYS A 282 33.01 -63.39 3.54
C LYS A 282 32.85 -64.19 4.77
#